data_55ff4d2f966616eeca44de8eccd200a8
#
_entry.id   55ff4d2f966616eeca44de8eccd200a8
#
_cell.length_a   1.000
_cell.length_b   1.000
_cell.length_c   1.000
_cell.angle_alpha   90.00
_cell.angle_beta   90.00
_cell.angle_gamma   90.00
#
_symmetry.space_group_name_H-M   'P 1'
#
loop_
_entity.id
_entity.type
_entity.pdbx_description
1 polymer ?
#
loop_
_entity_poly.entity_id
_entity_poly.type
_entity_poly.pdbx_seq_one_letter_code
_entity_poly.pdbx_strand_id
1 'polypeptide(L)'
;MTAALALLLCGAGPVAPDYRPGNSDVARTGKDFAGGRDEFRFVVIGDRTGQHRPGVFEHALEEVNKLRPDFVINIGDLIEGNSEDLRQIDAEWQEVTAATGKLDMPFFYVPGNHDLTNDVQLQAWRKRLGADYYSFTYKNALFLVLNTEDPPQPKIARRKLLEEYGPQAMGVALQALQGDAEQAKALFARDPRIGELAAKLRASENVAFSAAQLAMVRSALARNPHVRWTFVLMHRPAWKVDSTAFREIEAMLQGRDYTVLAGHFHKYEHQTHDGHDYIQLGVTGGTPGGRADDPAVLDHIMWVSVAKGAPQISNIRLDGFFAKEGAPAAASSSRP
;
A
#
# COMPACT_ATOMS: atom_id res chain seq x y z
N MET A 1 54.79 44.04 -15.29
CA MET A 1 54.38 42.91 -14.41
C MET A 1 52.86 42.87 -14.38
N THR A 2 52.28 42.01 -15.19
CA THR A 2 50.82 41.86 -15.32
C THR A 2 50.47 40.55 -14.59
N ALA A 3 49.76 40.67 -13.46
CA ALA A 3 49.29 39.50 -12.72
C ALA A 3 47.99 38.97 -13.35
N ALA A 4 48.03 37.76 -13.88
CA ALA A 4 46.86 37.07 -14.37
C ALA A 4 46.11 36.43 -13.17
N LEU A 5 44.88 36.91 -12.95
CA LEU A 5 43.97 36.33 -11.96
C LEU A 5 43.30 35.10 -12.57
N ALA A 6 43.72 33.90 -12.14
CA ALA A 6 43.07 32.66 -12.52
C ALA A 6 41.78 32.49 -11.72
N LEU A 7 40.62 32.68 -12.37
CA LEU A 7 39.34 32.26 -11.82
C LEU A 7 39.26 30.73 -11.81
N LEU A 8 39.32 30.14 -10.62
CA LEU A 8 38.94 28.75 -10.36
C LEU A 8 37.38 28.65 -10.51
N LEU A 9 36.95 28.19 -11.67
CA LEU A 9 35.59 27.70 -11.84
C LEU A 9 35.48 26.37 -11.08
N CYS A 10 34.98 26.41 -9.88
CA CYS A 10 34.45 25.21 -9.20
C CYS A 10 33.32 24.67 -10.06
N GLY A 11 33.62 23.73 -10.93
CA GLY A 11 32.64 22.96 -11.65
C GLY A 11 31.79 22.21 -10.63
N ALA A 12 30.51 22.61 -10.48
CA ALA A 12 29.54 21.79 -9.79
C ALA A 12 29.50 20.45 -10.51
N GLY A 13 29.89 19.36 -9.84
CA GLY A 13 29.73 18.01 -10.37
C GLY A 13 28.27 17.75 -10.71
N PRO A 14 27.96 16.79 -11.59
CA PRO A 14 26.59 16.52 -11.99
C PRO A 14 25.74 16.28 -10.76
N VAL A 15 24.69 17.11 -10.60
CA VAL A 15 23.71 16.94 -9.52
C VAL A 15 23.11 15.55 -9.68
N ALA A 16 23.21 14.74 -8.62
CA ALA A 16 22.65 13.39 -8.65
C ALA A 16 21.13 13.49 -8.93
N PRO A 17 20.59 12.63 -9.82
CA PRO A 17 19.18 12.69 -10.16
C PRO A 17 18.31 12.47 -8.92
N ASP A 18 17.25 13.26 -8.77
CA ASP A 18 16.30 13.18 -7.66
C ASP A 18 15.69 11.77 -7.52
N TYR A 19 15.41 11.12 -8.64
CA TYR A 19 14.89 9.77 -8.72
C TYR A 19 15.97 8.78 -9.16
N ARG A 20 16.09 7.66 -8.41
CA ARG A 20 16.95 6.52 -8.75
C ARG A 20 16.22 5.21 -8.55
N PRO A 21 16.00 4.42 -9.59
CA PRO A 21 15.44 3.08 -9.43
C PRO A 21 16.43 2.17 -8.70
N GLY A 22 15.93 1.36 -7.80
CA GLY A 22 16.69 0.28 -7.16
C GLY A 22 16.75 -0.99 -8.00
N ASN A 23 15.78 -1.14 -8.91
CA ASN A 23 15.63 -2.22 -9.89
C ASN A 23 15.51 -1.62 -11.29
N SER A 24 15.77 -2.42 -12.34
CA SER A 24 15.69 -1.97 -13.74
C SER A 24 14.24 -1.78 -14.23
N ASP A 25 13.28 -2.47 -13.63
CA ASP A 25 11.91 -2.64 -14.08
C ASP A 25 10.87 -2.19 -13.02
N VAL A 26 11.13 -1.06 -12.39
CA VAL A 26 10.20 -0.45 -11.42
C VAL A 26 8.82 -0.26 -12.05
N ALA A 27 7.78 -0.80 -11.39
CA ALA A 27 6.40 -0.73 -11.84
C ALA A 27 5.85 0.70 -11.67
N ARG A 28 5.92 1.52 -12.72
CA ARG A 28 5.42 2.89 -12.73
C ARG A 28 5.01 3.37 -14.12
N THR A 29 4.22 4.47 -14.18
CA THR A 29 3.96 5.19 -15.43
C THR A 29 5.22 5.94 -15.89
N GLY A 30 5.33 6.16 -17.20
CA GLY A 30 6.49 6.83 -17.83
C GLY A 30 6.53 8.36 -17.67
N LYS A 31 5.70 8.96 -16.79
CA LYS A 31 5.68 10.41 -16.57
C LYS A 31 6.94 10.90 -15.85
N ASP A 32 7.27 12.16 -16.05
CA ASP A 32 8.40 12.83 -15.42
C ASP A 32 8.03 13.39 -14.04
N PHE A 33 9.03 13.50 -13.18
CA PHE A 33 8.87 14.16 -11.89
C PHE A 33 8.94 15.67 -12.03
N ALA A 34 8.14 16.38 -11.23
CA ALA A 34 8.29 17.82 -11.06
C ALA A 34 9.59 18.10 -10.28
N GLY A 35 10.61 18.63 -10.96
CA GLY A 35 11.92 18.91 -10.36
C GLY A 35 11.93 20.13 -9.42
N GLY A 36 13.03 20.33 -8.68
CA GLY A 36 13.47 21.67 -8.25
C GLY A 36 13.37 22.06 -6.77
N ARG A 37 12.90 21.23 -5.84
CA ARG A 37 12.93 21.50 -4.37
C ARG A 37 13.49 20.32 -3.61
N ASP A 38 14.21 20.55 -2.50
CA ASP A 38 14.64 19.47 -1.58
C ASP A 38 13.45 18.81 -0.87
N GLU A 39 12.36 19.55 -0.71
CA GLU A 39 11.07 19.07 -0.22
C GLU A 39 10.28 18.41 -1.34
N PHE A 40 9.53 17.39 -1.00
CA PHE A 40 8.62 16.76 -1.94
C PHE A 40 7.33 16.30 -1.28
N ARG A 41 6.34 16.05 -2.11
CA ARG A 41 5.02 15.60 -1.69
C ARG A 41 4.60 14.45 -2.56
N PHE A 42 3.99 13.45 -1.95
CA PHE A 42 3.39 12.37 -2.69
C PHE A 42 2.02 12.00 -2.11
N VAL A 43 1.23 11.35 -2.93
CA VAL A 43 -0.08 10.85 -2.54
C VAL A 43 -0.02 9.34 -2.48
N VAL A 44 -0.62 8.76 -1.42
CA VAL A 44 -0.89 7.33 -1.34
C VAL A 44 -2.37 7.11 -1.57
N ILE A 45 -2.68 6.18 -2.48
CA ILE A 45 -4.05 5.79 -2.85
C ILE A 45 -4.35 4.43 -2.23
N GLY A 46 -5.50 4.32 -1.57
CA GLY A 46 -6.04 3.08 -1.01
C GLY A 46 -6.61 2.14 -2.06
N ASP A 47 -7.24 1.08 -1.58
CA ASP A 47 -7.82 0.01 -2.39
C ASP A 47 -8.91 0.55 -3.32
N ARG A 48 -8.76 0.32 -4.64
CA ARG A 48 -9.79 0.65 -5.64
C ARG A 48 -10.85 -0.43 -5.71
N THR A 49 -10.49 -1.67 -5.44
CA THR A 49 -11.30 -2.86 -5.66
C THR A 49 -11.83 -3.50 -4.38
N GLY A 50 -12.38 -4.68 -4.48
CA GLY A 50 -13.25 -5.28 -3.46
C GLY A 50 -14.68 -4.77 -3.63
N GLN A 51 -15.26 -4.97 -4.85
CA GLN A 51 -16.49 -4.37 -5.36
C GLN A 51 -16.32 -2.84 -5.55
N HIS A 52 -15.50 -2.46 -6.56
CA HIS A 52 -15.22 -1.06 -6.84
C HIS A 52 -16.51 -0.28 -7.15
N ARG A 53 -16.52 0.98 -6.71
CA ARG A 53 -17.63 1.92 -6.94
C ARG A 53 -17.25 2.84 -8.11
N PRO A 54 -17.94 2.71 -9.26
CA PRO A 54 -17.61 3.47 -10.46
C PRO A 54 -17.52 4.98 -10.20
N GLY A 55 -16.51 5.63 -10.76
CA GLY A 55 -16.30 7.07 -10.70
C GLY A 55 -15.57 7.58 -9.45
N VAL A 56 -15.49 6.81 -8.36
CA VAL A 56 -14.85 7.28 -7.10
C VAL A 56 -13.33 7.36 -7.27
N PHE A 57 -12.71 6.34 -7.84
CA PHE A 57 -11.27 6.32 -8.12
C PHE A 57 -10.88 7.41 -9.11
N GLU A 58 -11.64 7.55 -10.21
CA GLU A 58 -11.42 8.56 -11.24
C GLU A 58 -11.51 9.98 -10.64
N HIS A 59 -12.52 10.24 -9.80
CA HIS A 59 -12.65 11.50 -9.07
C HIS A 59 -11.44 11.76 -8.16
N ALA A 60 -10.98 10.75 -7.42
CA ALA A 60 -9.77 10.88 -6.60
C ALA A 60 -8.54 11.27 -7.43
N LEU A 61 -8.35 10.68 -8.61
CA LEU A 61 -7.25 11.05 -9.52
C LEU A 61 -7.36 12.49 -10.06
N GLU A 62 -8.58 12.97 -10.30
CA GLU A 62 -8.82 14.37 -10.68
C GLU A 62 -8.42 15.33 -9.54
N GLU A 63 -8.76 15.00 -8.28
CA GLU A 63 -8.34 15.79 -7.12
C GLU A 63 -6.82 15.75 -6.94
N VAL A 64 -6.19 14.59 -7.16
CA VAL A 64 -4.73 14.45 -7.14
C VAL A 64 -4.06 15.36 -8.17
N ASN A 65 -4.58 15.46 -9.40
CA ASN A 65 -4.05 16.37 -10.42
C ASN A 65 -4.14 17.85 -9.99
N LYS A 66 -5.20 18.26 -9.27
CA LYS A 66 -5.32 19.62 -8.71
C LYS A 66 -4.30 19.88 -7.60
N LEU A 67 -3.99 18.88 -6.78
CA LEU A 67 -3.02 18.96 -5.68
C LEU A 67 -1.56 18.99 -6.15
N ARG A 68 -1.27 18.46 -7.34
CA ARG A 68 0.07 18.42 -7.98
C ARG A 68 1.17 17.86 -7.06
N PRO A 69 1.07 16.62 -6.56
CA PRO A 69 2.17 15.97 -5.88
C PRO A 69 3.34 15.69 -6.82
N ASP A 70 4.51 15.39 -6.28
CA ASP A 70 5.66 14.98 -7.10
C ASP A 70 5.41 13.61 -7.77
N PHE A 71 4.68 12.71 -7.10
CA PHE A 71 4.21 11.43 -7.63
C PHE A 71 3.05 10.87 -6.80
N VAL A 72 2.45 9.81 -7.32
CA VAL A 72 1.40 9.03 -6.66
C VAL A 72 1.90 7.59 -6.51
N ILE A 73 1.51 6.92 -5.43
CA ILE A 73 1.73 5.49 -5.23
C ILE A 73 0.44 4.87 -4.68
N ASN A 74 0.00 3.74 -5.21
CA ASN A 74 -1.11 3.01 -4.61
C ASN A 74 -0.62 2.06 -3.51
N ILE A 75 -1.55 1.38 -2.85
CA ILE A 75 -1.24 0.42 -1.79
C ILE A 75 -1.78 -1.00 -2.10
N GLY A 76 -1.98 -1.31 -3.38
CA GLY A 76 -2.50 -2.58 -3.86
C GLY A 76 -3.98 -2.55 -4.21
N ASP A 77 -4.46 -3.69 -4.73
CA ASP A 77 -5.86 -3.96 -5.06
C ASP A 77 -6.48 -2.94 -6.04
N LEU A 78 -5.89 -2.86 -7.24
CA LEU A 78 -6.35 -1.98 -8.31
C LEU A 78 -7.38 -2.63 -9.22
N ILE A 79 -7.33 -3.96 -9.41
CA ILE A 79 -8.29 -4.74 -10.22
C ILE A 79 -9.10 -5.68 -9.33
N GLU A 80 -10.31 -6.08 -9.76
CA GLU A 80 -11.08 -7.10 -9.04
C GLU A 80 -10.38 -8.46 -9.09
N GLY A 81 -9.70 -8.78 -10.17
CA GLY A 81 -8.88 -9.97 -10.32
C GLY A 81 -9.62 -11.27 -10.07
N ASN A 82 -9.03 -12.18 -9.28
CA ASN A 82 -9.61 -13.46 -8.92
C ASN A 82 -10.01 -14.31 -10.15
N SER A 83 -9.32 -14.15 -11.27
CA SER A 83 -9.60 -14.76 -12.55
C SER A 83 -8.32 -15.32 -13.18
N GLU A 84 -8.47 -16.37 -14.00
CA GLU A 84 -7.43 -16.86 -14.89
C GLU A 84 -7.76 -16.53 -16.37
N ASP A 85 -8.89 -15.87 -16.64
CA ASP A 85 -9.23 -15.39 -17.99
C ASP A 85 -8.42 -14.12 -18.29
N LEU A 86 -7.41 -14.25 -19.13
CA LEU A 86 -6.56 -13.13 -19.55
C LEU A 86 -7.33 -11.99 -20.20
N ARG A 87 -8.48 -12.25 -20.85
CA ARG A 87 -9.29 -11.18 -21.46
C ARG A 87 -9.94 -10.31 -20.38
N GLN A 88 -10.44 -10.92 -19.31
CA GLN A 88 -10.97 -10.20 -18.16
C GLN A 88 -9.87 -9.41 -17.47
N ILE A 89 -8.75 -10.06 -17.14
CA ILE A 89 -7.60 -9.43 -16.51
C ILE A 89 -7.10 -8.25 -17.33
N ASP A 90 -6.97 -8.41 -18.65
CA ASP A 90 -6.53 -7.35 -19.55
C ASP A 90 -7.52 -6.18 -19.61
N ALA A 91 -8.82 -6.44 -19.60
CA ALA A 91 -9.85 -5.39 -19.61
C ALA A 91 -9.80 -4.56 -18.32
N GLU A 92 -9.70 -5.21 -17.15
CA GLU A 92 -9.60 -4.53 -15.86
C GLU A 92 -8.33 -3.68 -15.77
N TRP A 93 -7.19 -4.22 -16.23
CA TRP A 93 -5.93 -3.44 -16.28
C TRP A 93 -5.96 -2.30 -17.28
N GLN A 94 -6.67 -2.45 -18.43
CA GLN A 94 -6.84 -1.34 -19.38
C GLN A 94 -7.61 -0.19 -18.75
N GLU A 95 -8.65 -0.45 -17.98
CA GLU A 95 -9.40 0.56 -17.24
C GLU A 95 -8.50 1.31 -16.26
N VAL A 96 -7.77 0.59 -15.40
CA VAL A 96 -6.84 1.17 -14.41
C VAL A 96 -5.75 2.01 -15.09
N THR A 97 -5.10 1.45 -16.11
CA THR A 97 -4.00 2.15 -16.79
C THR A 97 -4.48 3.36 -17.60
N ALA A 98 -5.71 3.33 -18.12
CA ALA A 98 -6.33 4.48 -18.75
C ALA A 98 -6.63 5.60 -17.74
N ALA A 99 -7.07 5.24 -16.53
CA ALA A 99 -7.31 6.21 -15.46
C ALA A 99 -6.00 6.82 -14.94
N THR A 100 -5.02 6.00 -14.55
CA THR A 100 -3.72 6.45 -14.03
C THR A 100 -2.89 7.20 -15.07
N GLY A 101 -3.07 6.89 -16.35
CA GLY A 101 -2.44 7.58 -17.48
C GLY A 101 -2.85 9.06 -17.63
N LYS A 102 -3.99 9.46 -17.02
CA LYS A 102 -4.45 10.86 -17.00
C LYS A 102 -3.75 11.72 -15.94
N LEU A 103 -2.99 11.12 -15.05
CA LEU A 103 -2.21 11.86 -14.06
C LEU A 103 -1.06 12.63 -14.74
N ASP A 104 -0.78 13.82 -14.24
CA ASP A 104 0.30 14.68 -14.75
C ASP A 104 1.68 14.29 -14.20
N MET A 105 1.71 13.43 -13.17
CA MET A 105 2.92 12.97 -12.47
C MET A 105 3.05 11.45 -12.52
N PRO A 106 4.23 10.88 -12.14
CA PRO A 106 4.41 9.42 -12.05
C PRO A 106 3.43 8.76 -11.09
N PHE A 107 2.92 7.59 -11.48
CA PHE A 107 2.16 6.68 -10.63
C PHE A 107 2.95 5.38 -10.45
N PHE A 108 3.20 4.99 -9.20
CA PHE A 108 3.88 3.76 -8.82
C PHE A 108 2.87 2.70 -8.40
N TYR A 109 3.07 1.46 -8.84
CA TYR A 109 2.19 0.34 -8.60
C TYR A 109 2.71 -0.55 -7.49
N VAL A 110 1.93 -0.72 -6.42
CA VAL A 110 2.14 -1.73 -5.37
C VAL A 110 1.13 -2.85 -5.62
N PRO A 111 1.53 -4.12 -5.64
CA PRO A 111 0.60 -5.21 -5.86
C PRO A 111 -0.22 -5.53 -4.62
N GLY A 112 -1.49 -5.86 -4.81
CA GLY A 112 -2.38 -6.41 -3.80
C GLY A 112 -2.78 -7.86 -4.11
N ASN A 113 -3.57 -8.46 -3.22
CA ASN A 113 -3.98 -9.85 -3.38
C ASN A 113 -5.01 -10.05 -4.51
N HIS A 114 -5.78 -9.04 -4.85
CA HIS A 114 -6.64 -9.04 -6.01
C HIS A 114 -5.84 -8.95 -7.32
N ASP A 115 -4.75 -8.19 -7.31
CA ASP A 115 -3.86 -8.03 -8.46
C ASP A 115 -3.04 -9.30 -8.77
N LEU A 116 -2.71 -10.10 -7.72
CA LEU A 116 -1.81 -11.26 -7.80
C LEU A 116 -2.44 -12.54 -7.20
N THR A 117 -3.72 -12.78 -7.44
CA THR A 117 -4.45 -13.93 -6.86
C THR A 117 -3.86 -15.29 -7.27
N ASN A 118 -3.25 -15.38 -8.46
CA ASN A 118 -2.73 -16.61 -9.04
C ASN A 118 -1.55 -16.34 -9.98
N ASP A 119 -0.93 -17.42 -10.47
CA ASP A 119 0.24 -17.32 -11.35
C ASP A 119 -0.06 -16.62 -12.68
N VAL A 120 -1.28 -16.74 -13.22
CA VAL A 120 -1.68 -16.06 -14.46
C VAL A 120 -1.68 -14.54 -14.26
N GLN A 121 -2.24 -14.09 -13.15
CA GLN A 121 -2.24 -12.66 -12.79
C GLN A 121 -0.84 -12.14 -12.47
N LEU A 122 0.01 -12.93 -11.78
CA LEU A 122 1.40 -12.56 -11.54
C LEU A 122 2.18 -12.38 -12.85
N GLN A 123 1.99 -13.28 -13.82
CA GLN A 123 2.61 -13.16 -15.15
C GLN A 123 2.07 -11.96 -15.93
N ALA A 124 0.76 -11.72 -15.87
CA ALA A 124 0.13 -10.55 -16.49
C ALA A 124 0.66 -9.23 -15.87
N TRP A 125 0.82 -9.16 -14.55
CA TRP A 125 1.45 -8.04 -13.85
C TRP A 125 2.87 -7.80 -14.37
N ARG A 126 3.75 -8.80 -14.29
CA ARG A 126 5.16 -8.68 -14.68
C ARG A 126 5.35 -8.26 -16.13
N LYS A 127 4.50 -8.79 -17.02
CA LYS A 127 4.51 -8.42 -18.44
C LYS A 127 4.08 -6.97 -18.68
N ARG A 128 3.11 -6.47 -17.91
CA ARG A 128 2.47 -5.17 -18.10
C ARG A 128 3.16 -4.03 -17.36
N LEU A 129 3.51 -4.26 -16.12
CA LEU A 129 3.94 -3.22 -15.18
C LEU A 129 5.42 -3.34 -14.79
N GLY A 130 6.00 -4.54 -14.81
CA GLY A 130 7.36 -4.81 -14.37
C GLY A 130 7.43 -5.57 -13.05
N ALA A 131 8.41 -5.23 -12.21
CA ALA A 131 8.63 -5.92 -10.94
C ALA A 131 7.42 -5.83 -9.99
N ASP A 132 7.13 -6.92 -9.31
CA ASP A 132 6.08 -7.02 -8.30
C ASP A 132 6.58 -6.68 -6.88
N TYR A 133 7.88 -6.54 -6.70
CA TYR A 133 8.53 -5.90 -5.55
C TYR A 133 9.79 -5.19 -6.01
N TYR A 134 10.06 -4.02 -5.46
CA TYR A 134 11.16 -3.17 -5.91
C TYR A 134 11.50 -2.10 -4.89
N SER A 135 12.56 -1.37 -5.15
CA SER A 135 12.91 -0.17 -4.39
C SER A 135 13.25 0.99 -5.33
N PHE A 136 13.11 2.19 -4.82
CA PHE A 136 13.63 3.40 -5.45
C PHE A 136 13.96 4.45 -4.40
N THR A 137 14.77 5.43 -4.78
CA THR A 137 14.97 6.64 -3.97
C THR A 137 14.42 7.85 -4.71
N TYR A 138 13.84 8.76 -3.95
CA TYR A 138 13.44 10.07 -4.43
C TYR A 138 13.84 11.14 -3.41
N LYS A 139 14.63 12.13 -3.85
CA LYS A 139 15.13 13.25 -3.01
C LYS A 139 15.60 12.80 -1.63
N ASN A 140 16.49 11.81 -1.61
CA ASN A 140 17.08 11.22 -0.40
C ASN A 140 16.08 10.57 0.58
N ALA A 141 14.93 10.10 0.10
CA ALA A 141 14.06 9.16 0.80
C ALA A 141 14.08 7.82 0.05
N LEU A 142 14.05 6.71 0.79
CA LEU A 142 14.01 5.35 0.25
C LEU A 142 12.55 4.84 0.30
N PHE A 143 12.13 4.23 -0.79
CA PHE A 143 10.84 3.55 -0.92
C PHE A 143 11.09 2.06 -1.15
N LEU A 144 10.57 1.23 -0.26
CA LEU A 144 10.56 -0.23 -0.37
C LEU A 144 9.14 -0.67 -0.69
N VAL A 145 8.91 -1.14 -1.90
CA VAL A 145 7.64 -1.72 -2.33
C VAL A 145 7.73 -3.23 -2.19
N LEU A 146 6.86 -3.79 -1.37
CA LEU A 146 6.85 -5.20 -1.02
C LEU A 146 5.60 -5.89 -1.57
N ASN A 147 5.77 -7.11 -2.05
CA ASN A 147 4.71 -8.02 -2.44
C ASN A 147 4.40 -8.98 -1.29
N THR A 148 3.22 -8.87 -0.68
CA THR A 148 2.77 -9.74 0.42
C THR A 148 2.27 -11.11 -0.04
N GLU A 149 2.24 -11.35 -1.35
CA GLU A 149 1.83 -12.59 -2.01
C GLU A 149 3.03 -13.38 -2.59
N ASP A 150 4.27 -13.11 -2.15
CA ASP A 150 5.49 -13.70 -2.69
C ASP A 150 6.27 -14.54 -1.64
N PRO A 151 6.43 -15.86 -1.79
CA PRO A 151 5.95 -16.65 -2.92
C PRO A 151 4.42 -16.82 -2.89
N PRO A 152 3.78 -17.04 -4.05
CA PRO A 152 2.37 -17.31 -4.10
C PRO A 152 2.00 -18.49 -3.19
N GLN A 153 1.02 -18.29 -2.32
CA GLN A 153 0.53 -19.34 -1.44
C GLN A 153 -0.74 -19.94 -2.04
N PRO A 154 -0.93 -21.27 -1.98
CA PRO A 154 -2.19 -21.85 -2.36
C PRO A 154 -3.28 -21.35 -1.42
N LYS A 155 -4.07 -20.40 -1.89
CA LYS A 155 -5.16 -19.79 -1.13
C LYS A 155 -6.49 -20.39 -1.57
N ILE A 156 -7.30 -20.80 -0.62
CA ILE A 156 -8.68 -21.17 -0.90
C ILE A 156 -9.44 -19.84 -1.10
N ALA A 157 -9.91 -19.60 -2.31
CA ALA A 157 -10.69 -18.41 -2.60
C ALA A 157 -11.89 -18.31 -1.64
N ARG A 158 -12.15 -17.14 -1.06
CA ARG A 158 -13.30 -16.89 -0.16
C ARG A 158 -14.62 -17.38 -0.77
N ARG A 159 -14.78 -17.29 -2.11
CA ARG A 159 -15.96 -17.81 -2.81
C ARG A 159 -16.13 -19.32 -2.60
N LYS A 160 -15.04 -20.10 -2.67
CA LYS A 160 -15.12 -21.56 -2.42
C LYS A 160 -15.48 -21.85 -0.95
N LEU A 161 -14.96 -21.08 -0.02
CA LEU A 161 -15.35 -21.20 1.39
C LEU A 161 -16.83 -20.84 1.59
N LEU A 162 -17.31 -19.81 0.93
CA LEU A 162 -18.72 -19.43 0.97
C LEU A 162 -19.62 -20.53 0.37
N GLU A 163 -19.22 -21.14 -0.74
CA GLU A 163 -19.91 -22.26 -1.38
C GLU A 163 -19.93 -23.51 -0.47
N GLU A 164 -18.79 -23.82 0.19
CA GLU A 164 -18.64 -25.01 1.05
C GLU A 164 -19.35 -24.86 2.41
N TYR A 165 -19.24 -23.70 3.06
CA TYR A 165 -19.71 -23.48 4.43
C TYR A 165 -21.02 -22.71 4.51
N GLY A 166 -21.38 -21.95 3.49
CA GLY A 166 -22.57 -21.12 3.42
C GLY A 166 -22.40 -19.74 4.09
N PRO A 167 -23.31 -18.79 3.76
CA PRO A 167 -23.19 -17.39 4.20
C PRO A 167 -23.32 -17.23 5.72
N GLN A 168 -24.14 -18.04 6.38
CA GLN A 168 -24.32 -17.95 7.82
C GLN A 168 -23.05 -18.36 8.57
N ALA A 169 -22.42 -19.48 8.21
CA ALA A 169 -21.17 -19.94 8.81
C ALA A 169 -20.04 -18.94 8.57
N MET A 170 -19.95 -18.40 7.35
CA MET A 170 -18.99 -17.33 7.01
C MET A 170 -19.17 -16.09 7.89
N GLY A 171 -20.40 -15.63 8.08
CA GLY A 171 -20.69 -14.47 8.95
C GLY A 171 -20.27 -14.73 10.39
N VAL A 172 -20.61 -15.90 10.96
CA VAL A 172 -20.24 -16.29 12.32
C VAL A 172 -18.71 -16.37 12.47
N ALA A 173 -18.02 -17.03 11.54
CA ALA A 173 -16.55 -17.14 11.59
C ALA A 173 -15.85 -15.78 11.50
N LEU A 174 -16.26 -14.92 10.58
CA LEU A 174 -15.69 -13.58 10.42
C LEU A 174 -15.95 -12.71 11.67
N GLN A 175 -17.16 -12.75 12.21
CA GLN A 175 -17.47 -12.01 13.45
C GLN A 175 -16.63 -12.50 14.62
N ALA A 176 -16.43 -13.83 14.77
CA ALA A 176 -15.59 -14.40 15.81
C ALA A 176 -14.12 -14.00 15.65
N LEU A 177 -13.62 -13.93 14.40
CA LEU A 177 -12.24 -13.51 14.12
C LEU A 177 -11.96 -12.02 14.40
N GLN A 178 -13.00 -11.19 14.37
CA GLN A 178 -12.94 -9.75 14.65
C GLN A 178 -13.28 -9.40 16.11
N GLY A 179 -13.82 -10.36 16.85
CA GLY A 179 -14.29 -10.18 18.22
C GLY A 179 -13.27 -10.57 19.28
N ASP A 180 -13.76 -10.81 20.49
CA ASP A 180 -12.95 -11.23 21.63
C ASP A 180 -12.34 -12.64 21.42
N ALA A 181 -11.03 -12.77 21.64
CA ALA A 181 -10.28 -14.00 21.37
C ALA A 181 -10.72 -15.20 22.24
N GLU A 182 -11.09 -15.00 23.52
CA GLU A 182 -11.55 -16.06 24.41
C GLU A 182 -12.95 -16.54 24.02
N GLN A 183 -13.83 -15.60 23.63
CA GLN A 183 -15.16 -15.96 23.12
C GLN A 183 -15.05 -16.72 21.79
N ALA A 184 -14.16 -16.29 20.89
CA ALA A 184 -13.88 -16.99 19.65
C ALA A 184 -13.37 -18.43 19.91
N LYS A 185 -12.42 -18.60 20.83
CA LYS A 185 -11.88 -19.91 21.22
C LYS A 185 -12.97 -20.83 21.80
N ALA A 186 -13.84 -20.30 22.67
CA ALA A 186 -14.97 -21.05 23.21
C ALA A 186 -15.98 -21.46 22.12
N LEU A 187 -16.25 -20.57 21.16
CA LEU A 187 -17.11 -20.87 20.01
C LEU A 187 -16.51 -21.99 19.14
N PHE A 188 -15.22 -21.89 18.78
CA PHE A 188 -14.54 -22.89 17.95
C PHE A 188 -14.45 -24.27 18.61
N ALA A 189 -14.30 -24.32 19.94
CA ALA A 189 -14.37 -25.56 20.71
C ALA A 189 -15.76 -26.19 20.68
N ARG A 190 -16.83 -25.37 20.70
CA ARG A 190 -18.22 -25.83 20.66
C ARG A 190 -18.69 -26.18 19.24
N ASP A 191 -18.20 -25.49 18.23
CA ASP A 191 -18.50 -25.72 16.84
C ASP A 191 -17.19 -25.89 16.03
N PRO A 192 -16.64 -27.12 15.93
CA PRO A 192 -15.40 -27.38 15.21
C PRO A 192 -15.44 -27.01 13.74
N ARG A 193 -16.62 -27.05 13.09
CA ARG A 193 -16.78 -26.64 11.67
C ARG A 193 -16.54 -25.15 11.50
N ILE A 194 -17.03 -24.34 12.42
CA ILE A 194 -16.75 -22.89 12.44
C ILE A 194 -15.26 -22.65 12.75
N GLY A 195 -14.68 -23.43 13.65
CA GLY A 195 -13.25 -23.38 13.97
C GLY A 195 -12.37 -23.71 12.75
N GLU A 196 -12.71 -24.74 11.97
CA GLU A 196 -12.02 -25.09 10.73
C GLU A 196 -12.11 -23.96 9.69
N LEU A 197 -13.33 -23.43 9.48
CA LEU A 197 -13.55 -22.30 8.59
C LEU A 197 -12.72 -21.07 9.02
N ALA A 198 -12.73 -20.75 10.31
CA ALA A 198 -11.94 -19.66 10.86
C ALA A 198 -10.43 -19.86 10.64
N ALA A 199 -9.92 -21.09 10.77
CA ALA A 199 -8.53 -21.43 10.47
C ALA A 199 -8.21 -21.25 8.98
N LYS A 200 -9.09 -21.69 8.06
CA LYS A 200 -8.95 -21.48 6.62
C LYS A 200 -8.98 -19.99 6.25
N LEU A 201 -9.85 -19.21 6.89
CA LEU A 201 -9.92 -17.75 6.70
C LEU A 201 -8.63 -17.08 7.19
N ARG A 202 -8.13 -17.40 8.38
CA ARG A 202 -6.83 -16.89 8.87
C ARG A 202 -5.69 -17.24 7.94
N ALA A 203 -5.63 -18.48 7.45
CA ALA A 203 -4.60 -18.91 6.51
C ALA A 203 -4.65 -18.14 5.19
N SER A 204 -5.83 -17.69 4.77
CA SER A 204 -5.97 -16.83 3.57
C SER A 204 -5.43 -15.40 3.78
N GLU A 205 -5.25 -14.96 5.03
CA GLU A 205 -4.69 -13.66 5.38
C GLU A 205 -3.16 -13.70 5.61
N ASN A 206 -2.53 -14.87 5.49
CA ASN A 206 -1.09 -14.99 5.65
C ASN A 206 -0.36 -14.16 4.59
N VAL A 207 0.71 -13.49 5.03
CA VAL A 207 1.66 -12.80 4.17
C VAL A 207 2.90 -13.65 3.97
N ALA A 208 3.48 -13.57 2.78
CA ALA A 208 4.71 -14.25 2.45
C ALA A 208 5.69 -13.27 1.78
N PHE A 209 6.97 -13.43 2.11
CA PHE A 209 8.07 -12.70 1.50
C PHE A 209 9.15 -13.72 1.12
N SER A 210 9.46 -13.83 -0.17
CA SER A 210 10.50 -14.74 -0.64
C SER A 210 11.89 -14.34 -0.15
N ALA A 211 12.81 -15.29 -0.12
CA ALA A 211 14.21 -15.01 0.17
C ALA A 211 14.83 -13.98 -0.80
N ALA A 212 14.37 -13.98 -2.06
CA ALA A 212 14.80 -13.00 -3.06
C ALA A 212 14.33 -11.59 -2.71
N GLN A 213 13.09 -11.46 -2.24
CA GLN A 213 12.53 -10.18 -1.80
C GLN A 213 13.25 -9.67 -0.54
N LEU A 214 13.52 -10.53 0.44
CA LEU A 214 14.31 -10.16 1.63
C LEU A 214 15.73 -9.73 1.26
N ALA A 215 16.37 -10.40 0.27
CA ALA A 215 17.66 -10.00 -0.25
C ALA A 215 17.62 -8.63 -0.96
N MET A 216 16.53 -8.32 -1.69
CA MET A 216 16.29 -7.00 -2.29
C MET A 216 16.22 -5.92 -1.21
N VAL A 217 15.44 -6.13 -0.13
CA VAL A 217 15.32 -5.19 1.00
C VAL A 217 16.68 -4.94 1.63
N ARG A 218 17.43 -6.01 1.99
CA ARG A 218 18.78 -5.91 2.57
C ARG A 218 19.72 -5.11 1.68
N SER A 219 19.71 -5.40 0.38
CA SER A 219 20.53 -4.69 -0.61
C SER A 219 20.13 -3.22 -0.76
N ALA A 220 18.83 -2.91 -0.79
CA ALA A 220 18.34 -1.54 -0.88
C ALA A 220 18.76 -0.70 0.34
N LEU A 221 18.62 -1.26 1.54
CA LEU A 221 19.04 -0.60 2.79
C LEU A 221 20.55 -0.39 2.85
N ALA A 222 21.35 -1.39 2.42
CA ALA A 222 22.81 -1.29 2.41
C ALA A 222 23.32 -0.23 1.42
N ARG A 223 22.67 -0.09 0.26
CA ARG A 223 23.02 0.95 -0.72
C ARG A 223 22.58 2.36 -0.31
N ASN A 224 21.69 2.49 0.65
CA ASN A 224 21.07 3.74 1.08
C ASN A 224 21.16 3.94 2.61
N PRO A 225 22.40 3.97 3.19
CA PRO A 225 22.56 4.00 4.65
C PRO A 225 22.18 5.34 5.28
N HIS A 226 22.17 6.44 4.50
CA HIS A 226 22.01 7.81 4.98
C HIS A 226 20.79 8.54 4.41
N VAL A 227 19.77 7.80 3.96
CA VAL A 227 18.52 8.44 3.56
C VAL A 227 17.84 9.07 4.77
N ARG A 228 17.17 10.19 4.54
CA ARG A 228 16.47 10.92 5.60
C ARG A 228 15.21 10.21 6.11
N TRP A 229 14.62 9.31 5.30
CA TRP A 229 13.43 8.54 5.64
C TRP A 229 13.32 7.28 4.78
N THR A 230 12.71 6.23 5.32
CA THR A 230 12.37 5.02 4.58
C THR A 230 10.86 4.78 4.64
N PHE A 231 10.21 4.67 3.50
CA PHE A 231 8.82 4.26 3.39
C PHE A 231 8.76 2.79 2.99
N VAL A 232 8.05 1.99 3.77
CA VAL A 232 7.78 0.57 3.47
C VAL A 232 6.32 0.46 3.06
N LEU A 233 6.07 0.04 1.83
CA LEU A 233 4.73 -0.05 1.25
C LEU A 233 4.43 -1.48 0.89
N MET A 234 3.30 -1.97 1.35
CA MET A 234 2.80 -3.32 1.08
C MET A 234 1.29 -3.31 1.07
N HIS A 235 0.66 -4.35 0.52
CA HIS A 235 -0.80 -4.38 0.53
C HIS A 235 -1.35 -4.91 1.84
N ARG A 236 -1.03 -6.17 2.21
CA ARG A 236 -1.49 -6.73 3.49
C ARG A 236 -0.66 -6.18 4.64
N PRO A 237 -1.29 -5.71 5.74
CA PRO A 237 -0.55 -5.20 6.90
C PRO A 237 0.15 -6.35 7.65
N ALA A 238 1.40 -6.62 7.24
CA ALA A 238 2.17 -7.77 7.73
C ALA A 238 2.45 -7.73 9.25
N TRP A 239 2.36 -6.57 9.88
CA TRP A 239 2.47 -6.41 11.34
C TRP A 239 1.24 -6.91 12.12
N LYS A 240 0.11 -7.17 11.43
CA LYS A 240 -1.12 -7.71 12.04
C LYS A 240 -1.20 -9.23 12.01
N VAL A 241 -0.26 -9.88 11.35
CA VAL A 241 -0.16 -11.34 11.26
C VAL A 241 1.17 -11.83 11.80
N ASP A 242 1.25 -13.09 12.19
CA ASP A 242 2.52 -13.68 12.68
C ASP A 242 3.46 -13.97 11.49
N SER A 243 4.14 -12.95 11.00
CA SER A 243 5.08 -13.04 9.89
C SER A 243 6.53 -12.95 10.36
N THR A 244 7.22 -14.08 10.40
CA THR A 244 8.66 -14.12 10.72
C THR A 244 9.49 -13.32 9.72
N ALA A 245 9.11 -13.37 8.43
CA ALA A 245 9.82 -12.62 7.39
C ALA A 245 9.63 -11.10 7.54
N PHE A 246 8.45 -10.64 8.01
CA PHE A 246 8.26 -9.22 8.27
C PHE A 246 9.07 -8.75 9.49
N ARG A 247 9.13 -9.55 10.56
CA ARG A 247 10.02 -9.25 11.71
C ARG A 247 11.50 -9.17 11.29
N GLU A 248 11.94 -9.96 10.29
CA GLU A 248 13.28 -9.82 9.72
C GLU A 248 13.46 -8.48 9.02
N ILE A 249 12.45 -8.00 8.28
CA ILE A 249 12.46 -6.66 7.65
C ILE A 249 12.53 -5.57 8.73
N GLU A 250 11.72 -5.65 9.78
CA GLU A 250 11.77 -4.69 10.91
C GLU A 250 13.14 -4.68 11.59
N ALA A 251 13.75 -5.86 11.77
CA ALA A 251 15.12 -5.93 12.29
C ALA A 251 16.15 -5.26 11.37
N MET A 252 15.99 -5.34 10.05
CA MET A 252 16.85 -4.63 9.10
C MET A 252 16.65 -3.11 9.12
N LEU A 253 15.49 -2.63 9.57
CA LEU A 253 15.15 -1.20 9.67
C LEU A 253 15.61 -0.56 10.99
N GLN A 254 16.12 -1.34 11.94
CA GLN A 254 16.58 -0.80 13.23
C GLN A 254 17.60 0.34 13.07
N GLY A 255 17.40 1.42 13.85
CA GLY A 255 18.24 2.60 13.79
C GLY A 255 17.99 3.53 12.61
N ARG A 256 16.90 3.33 11.87
CA ARG A 256 16.44 4.18 10.76
C ARG A 256 15.12 4.84 11.10
N ASP A 257 14.89 6.00 10.53
CA ASP A 257 13.57 6.63 10.52
C ASP A 257 12.73 6.04 9.40
N TYR A 258 11.54 5.50 9.72
CA TYR A 258 10.68 4.86 8.71
C TYR A 258 9.19 4.98 9.05
N THR A 259 8.37 4.76 8.03
CA THR A 259 6.91 4.62 8.11
C THR A 259 6.48 3.42 7.29
N VAL A 260 5.56 2.62 7.80
CA VAL A 260 4.97 1.46 7.12
C VAL A 260 3.54 1.78 6.70
N LEU A 261 3.23 1.54 5.43
CA LEU A 261 1.92 1.81 4.83
C LEU A 261 1.34 0.53 4.24
N ALA A 262 0.07 0.25 4.50
CA ALA A 262 -0.67 -0.90 3.96
C ALA A 262 -2.14 -0.56 3.67
N GLY A 263 -2.85 -1.48 3.00
CA GLY A 263 -4.28 -1.41 2.69
C GLY A 263 -5.04 -2.65 3.20
N HIS A 264 -5.80 -3.31 2.29
CA HIS A 264 -6.40 -4.62 2.43
C HIS A 264 -7.69 -4.72 3.25
N PHE A 265 -7.76 -4.12 4.43
CA PHE A 265 -8.94 -4.26 5.29
C PHE A 265 -10.03 -3.21 5.01
N HIS A 266 -9.79 -2.31 4.06
CA HIS A 266 -10.75 -1.27 3.65
C HIS A 266 -11.21 -0.36 4.80
N LYS A 267 -10.39 -0.24 5.83
CA LYS A 267 -10.64 0.54 7.04
C LYS A 267 -9.35 1.24 7.46
N TYR A 268 -9.45 2.51 7.80
CA TYR A 268 -8.30 3.28 8.26
C TYR A 268 -7.88 2.90 9.68
N GLU A 269 -6.59 2.73 9.90
CA GLU A 269 -6.02 2.53 11.23
C GLU A 269 -4.61 3.09 11.30
N HIS A 270 -4.28 3.74 12.39
CA HIS A 270 -2.94 4.23 12.70
C HIS A 270 -2.46 3.62 14.01
N GLN A 271 -1.26 3.09 14.01
CA GLN A 271 -0.58 2.52 15.17
C GLN A 271 0.85 3.05 15.23
N THR A 272 1.43 3.08 16.42
CA THR A 272 2.84 3.41 16.62
C THR A 272 3.54 2.22 17.27
N HIS A 273 4.62 1.73 16.65
CA HIS A 273 5.49 0.69 17.19
C HIS A 273 6.93 1.22 17.26
N ASP A 274 7.53 1.19 18.44
CA ASP A 274 8.89 1.64 18.68
C ASP A 274 9.19 3.06 18.13
N GLY A 275 8.18 3.94 18.18
CA GLY A 275 8.27 5.32 17.71
C GLY A 275 8.07 5.51 16.20
N HIS A 276 7.72 4.45 15.46
CA HIS A 276 7.45 4.50 14.02
C HIS A 276 5.95 4.35 13.72
N ASP A 277 5.49 5.07 12.70
CA ASP A 277 4.11 5.02 12.24
C ASP A 277 3.85 3.79 11.36
N TYR A 278 2.80 3.03 11.69
CA TYR A 278 2.22 1.93 10.90
C TYR A 278 0.79 2.30 10.56
N ILE A 279 0.54 2.53 9.29
CA ILE A 279 -0.75 3.07 8.84
C ILE A 279 -1.37 2.12 7.82
N GLN A 280 -2.58 1.67 8.14
CA GLN A 280 -3.46 0.97 7.23
C GLN A 280 -4.44 1.97 6.63
N LEU A 281 -4.47 2.09 5.32
CA LEU A 281 -5.36 2.99 4.61
C LEU A 281 -6.79 2.41 4.55
N GLY A 282 -7.76 3.29 4.44
CA GLY A 282 -9.09 2.98 3.95
C GLY A 282 -9.08 2.75 2.44
N VAL A 283 -10.19 3.00 1.78
CA VAL A 283 -10.34 2.76 0.34
C VAL A 283 -10.24 4.05 -0.48
N THR A 284 -9.92 3.88 -1.77
CA THR A 284 -10.11 4.92 -2.79
C THR A 284 -10.92 4.32 -3.94
N GLY A 285 -12.19 4.04 -3.65
CA GLY A 285 -13.15 3.49 -4.61
C GLY A 285 -13.61 2.05 -4.35
N GLY A 286 -12.89 1.24 -3.58
CA GLY A 286 -13.36 -0.05 -3.10
C GLY A 286 -14.52 0.08 -2.11
N THR A 287 -15.21 -1.02 -1.81
CA THR A 287 -16.26 -1.01 -0.78
C THR A 287 -15.62 -0.86 0.60
N PRO A 288 -15.98 0.18 1.38
CA PRO A 288 -15.41 0.38 2.71
C PRO A 288 -15.67 -0.80 3.66
N GLY A 289 -14.68 -1.12 4.48
CA GLY A 289 -14.76 -2.19 5.47
C GLY A 289 -15.31 -1.68 6.80
N GLY A 290 -16.52 -2.10 7.16
CA GLY A 290 -17.15 -1.72 8.44
C GLY A 290 -18.51 -1.05 8.29
N ARG A 291 -18.98 -0.46 9.38
CA ARG A 291 -20.28 0.25 9.41
C ARG A 291 -20.10 1.67 8.88
N ALA A 292 -21.11 2.20 8.21
CA ALA A 292 -21.08 3.56 7.65
C ALA A 292 -20.93 4.69 8.70
N ASP A 293 -21.28 4.40 9.97
CA ASP A 293 -21.11 5.34 11.09
C ASP A 293 -19.73 5.21 11.80
N ASP A 294 -18.88 4.29 11.36
CA ASP A 294 -17.53 4.16 11.88
C ASP A 294 -16.61 5.22 11.24
N PRO A 295 -15.99 6.11 12.03
CA PRO A 295 -15.11 7.16 11.50
C PRO A 295 -13.86 6.63 10.80
N ALA A 296 -13.52 5.36 10.98
CA ALA A 296 -12.42 4.71 10.27
C ALA A 296 -12.80 4.19 8.87
N VAL A 297 -14.09 4.26 8.51
CA VAL A 297 -14.60 3.90 7.18
C VAL A 297 -14.49 5.11 6.26
N LEU A 298 -13.44 5.14 5.45
CA LEU A 298 -13.04 6.31 4.68
C LEU A 298 -12.86 6.02 3.20
N ASP A 299 -13.43 6.92 2.37
CA ASP A 299 -12.95 7.17 1.02
C ASP A 299 -11.96 8.32 1.06
N HIS A 300 -10.70 8.02 0.85
CA HIS A 300 -9.66 9.02 1.00
C HIS A 300 -8.45 8.78 0.11
N ILE A 301 -7.64 9.81 0.01
CA ILE A 301 -6.24 9.74 -0.40
C ILE A 301 -5.38 10.23 0.77
N MET A 302 -4.17 9.71 0.89
CA MET A 302 -3.23 10.16 1.91
C MET A 302 -2.20 11.10 1.28
N TRP A 303 -2.09 12.31 1.82
CA TRP A 303 -1.10 13.30 1.44
C TRP A 303 0.11 13.22 2.37
N VAL A 304 1.29 13.04 1.81
CA VAL A 304 2.55 12.98 2.55
C VAL A 304 3.49 14.10 2.09
N SER A 305 3.89 14.94 3.03
CA SER A 305 4.90 16.00 2.81
C SER A 305 6.20 15.62 3.49
N VAL A 306 7.28 15.57 2.72
CA VAL A 306 8.63 15.24 3.21
C VAL A 306 9.52 16.47 3.08
N ALA A 307 9.80 17.08 4.22
CA ALA A 307 10.71 18.22 4.37
C ALA A 307 11.89 17.83 5.27
N LYS A 308 12.32 18.71 6.15
CA LYS A 308 13.29 18.41 7.21
C LYS A 308 12.56 17.73 8.38
N GLY A 309 13.08 16.59 8.86
CA GLY A 309 12.49 15.81 9.96
C GLY A 309 11.45 14.78 9.50
N ALA A 310 10.57 14.40 10.42
CA ALA A 310 9.54 13.40 10.15
C ALA A 310 8.53 13.87 9.07
N PRO A 311 8.06 12.96 8.20
CA PRO A 311 7.03 13.28 7.23
C PRO A 311 5.75 13.78 7.91
N GLN A 312 5.14 14.79 7.31
CA GLN A 312 3.80 15.21 7.70
C GLN A 312 2.78 14.45 6.86
N ILE A 313 1.91 13.72 7.53
CA ILE A 313 0.89 12.87 6.90
C ILE A 313 -0.49 13.43 7.22
N SER A 314 -1.30 13.61 6.19
CA SER A 314 -2.68 14.07 6.28
C SER A 314 -3.57 13.21 5.39
N ASN A 315 -4.78 12.92 5.84
CA ASN A 315 -5.76 12.24 5.03
C ASN A 315 -6.73 13.26 4.43
N ILE A 316 -6.95 13.13 3.13
CA ILE A 316 -7.91 13.93 2.38
C ILE A 316 -9.07 13.01 2.06
N ARG A 317 -10.17 13.14 2.77
CA ARG A 317 -11.41 12.51 2.34
C ARG A 317 -11.85 13.15 1.03
N LEU A 318 -12.52 12.40 0.21
CA LEU A 318 -13.09 12.97 -1.02
C LEU A 318 -14.19 14.01 -0.73
N ASP A 319 -14.60 14.12 0.55
CA ASP A 319 -15.54 15.10 1.09
C ASP A 319 -14.96 15.99 2.23
N GLY A 320 -13.62 15.94 2.52
CA GLY A 320 -12.98 16.76 3.56
C GLY A 320 -11.58 16.32 3.97
N PHE A 321 -11.03 16.92 5.06
CA PHE A 321 -9.66 16.67 5.56
C PHE A 321 -9.66 16.19 7.01
N PHE A 322 -8.71 15.31 7.35
CA PHE A 322 -8.41 14.93 8.74
C PHE A 322 -6.93 14.49 8.88
N ALA A 323 -6.43 14.44 10.13
CA ALA A 323 -5.05 14.11 10.44
C ALA A 323 -4.75 12.59 10.27
N LYS A 324 -3.47 12.21 10.36
CA LYS A 324 -3.02 10.82 10.24
C LYS A 324 -3.56 9.89 11.33
N GLU A 325 -3.92 10.43 12.48
CA GLU A 325 -4.52 9.69 13.60
C GLU A 325 -5.92 9.15 13.28
N GLY A 326 -6.52 9.58 12.17
CA GLY A 326 -7.82 9.16 11.69
C GLY A 326 -8.88 10.26 11.73
N ALA A 327 -10.07 9.93 11.25
CA ALA A 327 -11.20 10.85 11.31
C ALA A 327 -11.66 11.03 12.76
N PRO A 328 -12.06 12.25 13.17
CA PRO A 328 -12.68 12.44 14.47
C PRO A 328 -13.95 11.60 14.58
N ALA A 329 -14.18 11.02 15.76
CA ALA A 329 -15.44 10.33 16.03
C ALA A 329 -16.60 11.24 15.62
N ALA A 330 -17.59 10.70 14.90
CA ALA A 330 -18.77 11.46 14.54
C ALA A 330 -19.38 12.06 15.82
N ALA A 331 -19.47 13.38 15.86
CA ALA A 331 -20.13 14.04 16.98
C ALA A 331 -21.53 13.42 17.08
N SER A 332 -21.84 12.80 18.24
CA SER A 332 -23.16 12.27 18.50
C SER A 332 -24.14 13.43 18.29
N SER A 333 -24.87 13.40 17.18
CA SER A 333 -25.95 14.36 16.97
C SER A 333 -27.01 14.07 18.03
N SER A 334 -26.87 14.71 19.19
CA SER A 334 -28.00 14.93 20.07
C SER A 334 -28.99 15.80 19.27
N ARG A 335 -29.90 15.17 18.54
CA ARG A 335 -31.10 15.88 18.07
C ARG A 335 -31.90 16.32 19.28
N PRO A 336 -32.32 17.58 19.30
CA PRO A 336 -33.18 18.11 20.34
C PRO A 336 -34.55 17.41 20.36
#